data_4bb42ff6d57da20c508c8556c9044df3
#
_entry.id   4bb42ff6d57da20c508c8556c9044df3
#
_cell.length_a   1.000
_cell.length_b   1.000
_cell.length_c   1.000
_cell.angle_alpha   90.00
_cell.angle_beta   90.00
_cell.angle_gamma   90.00
#
_symmetry.space_group_name_H-M   'P 1'
#
loop_
_entity.id
_entity.type
_entity.pdbx_description
1 polymer ?
#
loop_
_entity_poly.entity_id
_entity_poly.type
_entity_poly.pdbx_seq_one_letter_code
_entity_poly.pdbx_strand_id
1 'polypeptide(L)'
;LSCKFNNQDGYIFLLLEQQSTPEHFMAFRLFKYMINICSQYLTKHPKAKQLPVIYPCIIYNGKKKYNVPRNIWDLFNNPDLAKKLWTDYYSLINVHEIPDAELKEKIWSGILLFFLKHIHERQLLKSWQEISDILPKLAEVSIGYDHIRNLLQYSLTFIDQNDKMELEKIL
;
A
#
# COMPACT_ATOMS: atom_id res chain seq x y z
N LEU A 1 10.78 -4.99 -28.12
CA LEU A 1 9.97 -5.20 -29.31
C LEU A 1 8.81 -4.20 -29.33
N SER A 2 8.68 -3.38 -30.38
CA SER A 2 7.47 -2.59 -30.62
C SER A 2 6.40 -3.49 -31.25
N CYS A 3 5.17 -3.35 -30.81
CA CYS A 3 4.04 -4.13 -31.29
C CYS A 3 2.75 -3.30 -31.20
N LYS A 4 1.69 -3.74 -31.87
CA LYS A 4 0.37 -3.13 -31.76
C LYS A 4 -0.57 -4.04 -30.96
N PHE A 5 -1.19 -3.46 -29.93
CA PHE A 5 -2.26 -4.09 -29.15
C PHE A 5 -3.55 -3.30 -29.42
N ASN A 6 -4.59 -3.92 -29.94
CA ASN A 6 -5.86 -3.26 -30.25
C ASN A 6 -5.69 -1.94 -31.02
N ASN A 7 -4.82 -1.91 -32.04
CA ASN A 7 -4.45 -0.73 -32.84
C ASN A 7 -3.72 0.38 -32.08
N GLN A 8 -3.29 0.16 -30.84
CA GLN A 8 -2.45 1.08 -30.07
C GLN A 8 -1.01 0.59 -30.07
N ASP A 9 -0.05 1.53 -30.19
CA ASP A 9 1.37 1.21 -30.11
C ASP A 9 1.70 0.77 -28.67
N GLY A 10 2.42 -0.34 -28.56
CA GLY A 10 2.84 -0.90 -27.30
C GLY A 10 4.25 -1.48 -27.36
N TYR A 11 4.83 -1.77 -26.21
CA TYR A 11 6.15 -2.36 -26.10
C TYR A 11 6.08 -3.65 -25.29
N ILE A 12 6.71 -4.71 -25.82
CA ILE A 12 6.98 -5.93 -25.08
C ILE A 12 8.47 -5.95 -24.73
N PHE A 13 8.77 -6.05 -23.46
CA PHE A 13 10.12 -6.27 -22.98
C PHE A 13 10.38 -7.78 -22.84
N LEU A 14 11.36 -8.29 -23.51
CA LEU A 14 11.83 -9.67 -23.33
C LEU A 14 12.86 -9.69 -22.21
N LEU A 15 12.51 -10.30 -21.08
CA LEU A 15 13.44 -10.58 -19.99
C LEU A 15 14.01 -11.99 -20.20
N LEU A 16 15.24 -12.06 -20.65
CA LEU A 16 15.95 -13.31 -20.90
C LEU A 16 16.97 -13.59 -19.81
N GLU A 17 16.86 -14.72 -19.14
CA GLU A 17 17.78 -15.17 -18.08
C GLU A 17 18.37 -16.54 -18.45
N GLN A 18 19.68 -16.70 -18.36
CA GLN A 18 20.34 -17.98 -18.55
C GLN A 18 20.65 -18.63 -17.19
N GLN A 19 20.38 -19.93 -17.08
CA GLN A 19 20.60 -20.70 -15.87
C GLN A 19 21.27 -22.04 -16.17
N SER A 20 22.23 -22.43 -15.34
CA SER A 20 22.88 -23.75 -15.39
C SER A 20 22.48 -24.67 -14.22
N THR A 21 21.85 -24.10 -13.17
CA THR A 21 21.33 -24.82 -12.01
C THR A 21 19.90 -24.42 -11.74
N PRO A 22 19.01 -25.37 -11.36
CA PRO A 22 17.66 -25.02 -10.95
C PRO A 22 17.69 -24.18 -9.66
N GLU A 23 16.97 -23.08 -9.64
CA GLU A 23 16.84 -22.22 -8.47
C GLU A 23 15.36 -22.19 -8.02
N HIS A 24 15.11 -22.56 -6.77
CA HIS A 24 13.77 -22.73 -6.22
C HIS A 24 12.95 -21.43 -6.33
N PHE A 25 13.53 -20.29 -6.02
CA PHE A 25 12.87 -18.98 -6.05
C PHE A 25 13.03 -18.23 -7.38
N MET A 26 13.29 -18.93 -8.48
CA MET A 26 13.47 -18.31 -9.79
C MET A 26 12.22 -17.51 -10.24
N ALA A 27 11.02 -18.02 -10.01
CA ALA A 27 9.79 -17.32 -10.34
C ALA A 27 9.66 -15.99 -9.59
N PHE A 28 10.05 -15.94 -8.31
CA PHE A 28 10.08 -14.70 -7.53
C PHE A 28 11.18 -13.73 -8.05
N ARG A 29 12.36 -14.24 -8.41
CA ARG A 29 13.44 -13.42 -8.97
C ARG A 29 13.03 -12.76 -10.29
N LEU A 30 12.38 -13.50 -11.18
CA LEU A 30 11.83 -12.95 -12.42
C LEU A 30 10.76 -11.88 -12.15
N PHE A 31 9.86 -12.13 -11.20
CA PHE A 31 8.84 -11.16 -10.81
C PHE A 31 9.48 -9.86 -10.32
N LYS A 32 10.51 -9.94 -9.46
CA LYS A 32 11.28 -8.78 -9.01
C LYS A 32 11.92 -8.00 -10.19
N TYR A 33 12.48 -8.70 -11.17
CA TYR A 33 13.04 -8.06 -12.36
C TYR A 33 11.97 -7.36 -13.19
N MET A 34 10.80 -7.97 -13.35
CA MET A 34 9.68 -7.36 -14.06
C MET A 34 9.22 -6.06 -13.39
N ILE A 35 9.10 -6.05 -12.06
CA ILE A 35 8.77 -4.84 -11.29
C ILE A 35 9.85 -3.76 -11.47
N ASN A 36 11.12 -4.13 -11.42
CA ASN A 36 12.22 -3.18 -11.64
C ASN A 36 12.19 -2.56 -13.05
N ILE A 37 11.89 -3.34 -14.08
CA ILE A 37 11.71 -2.84 -15.46
C ILE A 37 10.55 -1.86 -15.54
N CYS A 38 9.41 -2.18 -14.91
CA CYS A 38 8.26 -1.27 -14.82
C CYS A 38 8.63 0.05 -14.13
N SER A 39 9.35 -0.03 -13.01
CA SER A 39 9.80 1.15 -12.25
C SER A 39 10.73 2.05 -13.08
N GLN A 40 11.71 1.44 -13.77
CA GLN A 40 12.60 2.18 -14.67
C GLN A 40 11.85 2.78 -15.87
N TYR A 41 10.86 2.07 -16.39
CA TYR A 41 10.01 2.59 -17.46
C TYR A 41 9.27 3.84 -17.02
N LEU A 42 8.62 3.83 -15.86
CA LEU A 42 7.90 4.99 -15.31
C LEU A 42 8.84 6.18 -15.04
N THR A 43 10.06 5.93 -14.57
CA THR A 43 11.07 6.98 -14.38
C THR A 43 11.45 7.65 -15.70
N LYS A 44 11.58 6.88 -16.78
CA LYS A 44 11.91 7.40 -18.12
C LYS A 44 10.70 8.02 -18.82
N HIS A 45 9.50 7.63 -18.45
CA HIS A 45 8.24 8.07 -19.06
C HIS A 45 7.26 8.58 -17.99
N PRO A 46 7.52 9.73 -17.34
CA PRO A 46 6.76 10.23 -16.18
C PRO A 46 5.28 10.55 -16.50
N LYS A 47 4.92 10.65 -17.78
CA LYS A 47 3.54 10.86 -18.23
C LYS A 47 2.82 9.56 -18.61
N ALA A 48 3.47 8.41 -18.51
CA ALA A 48 2.87 7.13 -18.85
C ALA A 48 1.73 6.80 -17.87
N LYS A 49 0.60 6.35 -18.42
CA LYS A 49 -0.57 5.89 -17.63
C LYS A 49 -0.70 4.36 -17.61
N GLN A 50 0.21 3.66 -18.29
CA GLN A 50 0.20 2.20 -18.40
C GLN A 50 1.61 1.67 -18.23
N LEU A 51 1.70 0.45 -17.71
CA LEU A 51 2.96 -0.27 -17.58
C LEU A 51 3.24 -1.06 -18.88
N PRO A 52 4.52 -1.29 -19.22
CA PRO A 52 4.88 -2.14 -20.35
C PRO A 52 4.55 -3.61 -20.06
N VAL A 53 4.24 -4.35 -21.10
CA VAL A 53 4.13 -5.81 -21.02
C VAL A 53 5.54 -6.40 -21.02
N ILE A 54 5.83 -7.28 -20.05
CA ILE A 54 7.13 -7.95 -19.93
C ILE A 54 6.92 -9.45 -20.08
N TYR A 55 7.67 -10.06 -20.98
CA TYR A 55 7.67 -11.50 -21.20
C TYR A 55 8.92 -12.11 -20.57
N PRO A 56 8.82 -12.81 -19.43
CA PRO A 56 9.94 -13.48 -18.81
C PRO A 56 10.24 -14.82 -19.50
N CYS A 57 11.49 -15.08 -19.80
CA CYS A 57 11.95 -16.32 -20.41
C CYS A 57 13.24 -16.79 -19.77
N ILE A 58 13.32 -18.08 -19.42
CA ILE A 58 14.53 -18.72 -18.92
C ILE A 58 15.07 -19.67 -19.98
N ILE A 59 16.34 -19.54 -20.30
CA ILE A 59 17.12 -20.54 -21.03
C ILE A 59 17.90 -21.38 -20.02
N TYR A 60 17.48 -22.64 -19.89
CA TYR A 60 18.13 -23.57 -18.99
C TYR A 60 19.02 -24.56 -19.77
N ASN A 61 20.31 -24.60 -19.40
CA ASN A 61 21.29 -25.51 -20.02
C ASN A 61 21.96 -26.42 -19.00
N GLY A 62 21.39 -26.60 -17.81
CA GLY A 62 21.92 -27.41 -16.74
C GLY A 62 21.80 -28.92 -16.99
N LYS A 63 22.66 -29.71 -16.34
CA LYS A 63 22.67 -31.19 -16.42
C LYS A 63 21.54 -31.84 -15.60
N LYS A 64 21.06 -31.17 -14.55
CA LYS A 64 19.95 -31.66 -13.70
C LYS A 64 18.60 -31.35 -14.33
N LYS A 65 17.61 -32.22 -14.06
CA LYS A 65 16.23 -31.92 -14.47
C LYS A 65 15.76 -30.61 -13.80
N TYR A 66 15.10 -29.73 -14.59
CA TYR A 66 14.51 -28.51 -14.06
C TYR A 66 13.17 -28.85 -13.38
N ASN A 67 13.17 -28.96 -12.06
CA ASN A 67 12.04 -29.41 -11.23
C ASN A 67 11.66 -28.42 -10.12
N VAL A 68 11.83 -27.11 -10.38
CA VAL A 68 11.46 -26.04 -9.44
C VAL A 68 10.16 -25.36 -9.89
N PRO A 69 9.46 -24.67 -8.97
CA PRO A 69 8.24 -23.93 -9.30
C PRO A 69 8.50 -22.92 -10.42
N ARG A 70 7.60 -22.92 -11.42
CA ARG A 70 7.66 -22.00 -12.57
C ARG A 70 6.67 -20.88 -12.48
N ASN A 71 5.78 -20.92 -11.51
CA ASN A 71 4.78 -19.91 -11.21
C ASN A 71 5.05 -19.32 -9.84
N ILE A 72 4.93 -18.01 -9.68
CA ILE A 72 5.17 -17.33 -8.40
C ILE A 72 4.19 -17.81 -7.32
N TRP A 73 2.97 -18.15 -7.68
CA TRP A 73 1.95 -18.59 -6.72
C TRP A 73 2.29 -19.93 -6.07
N ASP A 74 2.99 -20.79 -6.77
CA ASP A 74 3.42 -22.11 -6.25
C ASP A 74 4.49 -22.00 -5.14
N LEU A 75 5.02 -20.79 -4.90
CA LEU A 75 5.97 -20.49 -3.82
C LEU A 75 5.28 -20.14 -2.50
N PHE A 76 3.98 -19.95 -2.48
CA PHE A 76 3.22 -19.60 -1.27
C PHE A 76 2.63 -20.84 -0.62
N ASN A 77 2.47 -20.81 0.72
CA ASN A 77 1.82 -21.89 1.47
C ASN A 77 0.35 -22.10 1.06
N ASN A 78 -0.31 -21.03 0.59
CA ASN A 78 -1.66 -21.08 0.05
C ASN A 78 -1.66 -20.33 -1.30
N PRO A 79 -1.39 -21.05 -2.42
CA PRO A 79 -1.28 -20.45 -3.76
C PRO A 79 -2.54 -19.71 -4.22
N ASP A 80 -3.72 -20.28 -3.98
CA ASP A 80 -4.99 -19.71 -4.43
C ASP A 80 -5.31 -18.42 -3.68
N LEU A 81 -5.10 -18.38 -2.37
CA LEU A 81 -5.28 -17.18 -1.57
C LEU A 81 -4.28 -16.08 -1.99
N ALA A 82 -3.00 -16.46 -2.14
CA ALA A 82 -1.98 -15.52 -2.58
C ALA A 82 -2.30 -14.92 -3.95
N LYS A 83 -2.70 -15.76 -4.91
CA LYS A 83 -3.12 -15.31 -6.23
C LYS A 83 -4.29 -14.34 -6.14
N LYS A 84 -5.33 -14.68 -5.38
CA LYS A 84 -6.49 -13.83 -5.18
C LYS A 84 -6.10 -12.47 -4.60
N LEU A 85 -5.32 -12.43 -3.50
CA LEU A 85 -4.94 -11.20 -2.83
C LEU A 85 -4.03 -10.28 -3.67
N TRP A 86 -3.19 -10.85 -4.54
CA TRP A 86 -2.22 -10.08 -5.34
C TRP A 86 -2.75 -9.65 -6.70
N THR A 87 -3.78 -10.32 -7.23
CA THR A 87 -4.32 -10.04 -8.58
C THR A 87 -5.72 -9.43 -8.56
N ASP A 88 -6.38 -9.43 -7.42
CA ASP A 88 -7.68 -8.78 -7.24
C ASP A 88 -7.50 -7.28 -6.95
N TYR A 89 -8.61 -6.57 -6.84
CA TYR A 89 -8.59 -5.17 -6.43
C TYR A 89 -8.03 -5.04 -5.00
N TYR A 90 -7.17 -4.04 -4.77
CA TYR A 90 -6.77 -3.70 -3.40
C TYR A 90 -7.96 -3.14 -2.63
N SER A 91 -7.99 -3.41 -1.32
CA SER A 91 -9.02 -2.86 -0.45
C SER A 91 -8.82 -1.36 -0.29
N LEU A 92 -9.83 -0.58 -0.65
CA LEU A 92 -9.86 0.87 -0.43
C LEU A 92 -10.78 1.18 0.75
N ILE A 93 -10.24 1.83 1.77
CA ILE A 93 -11.02 2.43 2.87
C ILE A 93 -11.10 3.93 2.58
N ASN A 94 -12.20 4.38 1.97
CA ASN A 94 -12.44 5.81 1.76
C ASN A 94 -13.08 6.40 3.01
N VAL A 95 -12.28 7.06 3.83
CA VAL A 95 -12.74 7.65 5.10
C VAL A 95 -13.86 8.68 4.91
N HIS A 96 -13.91 9.36 3.76
CA HIS A 96 -14.92 10.35 3.47
C HIS A 96 -16.33 9.74 3.22
N GLU A 97 -16.38 8.45 2.88
CA GLU A 97 -17.66 7.72 2.69
C GLU A 97 -18.21 7.13 3.99
N ILE A 98 -17.44 7.12 5.08
CA ILE A 98 -17.85 6.57 6.36
C ILE A 98 -18.45 7.70 7.23
N PRO A 99 -19.67 7.53 7.76
CA PRO A 99 -20.26 8.52 8.66
C PRO A 99 -19.42 8.70 9.94
N ASP A 100 -19.31 9.94 10.44
CA ASP A 100 -18.54 10.24 11.66
C ASP A 100 -19.05 9.50 12.89
N ALA A 101 -20.36 9.31 12.99
CA ALA A 101 -20.95 8.53 14.08
C ALA A 101 -20.42 7.08 14.10
N GLU A 102 -20.32 6.42 12.94
CA GLU A 102 -19.77 5.07 12.83
C GLU A 102 -18.27 5.03 13.18
N LEU A 103 -17.52 6.06 12.78
CA LEU A 103 -16.10 6.16 13.12
C LEU A 103 -15.89 6.30 14.64
N LYS A 104 -16.72 7.11 15.30
CA LYS A 104 -16.65 7.34 16.76
C LYS A 104 -17.04 6.12 17.60
N GLU A 105 -17.88 5.23 17.06
CA GLU A 105 -18.23 3.96 17.73
C GLU A 105 -17.05 2.98 17.81
N LYS A 106 -16.15 3.00 16.84
CA LYS A 106 -14.98 2.14 16.77
C LYS A 106 -13.79 2.78 17.50
N ILE A 107 -13.79 2.73 18.82
CA ILE A 107 -12.87 3.45 19.73
C ILE A 107 -11.42 3.51 19.24
N TRP A 108 -10.84 2.40 18.76
CA TRP A 108 -9.42 2.34 18.39
C TRP A 108 -9.14 2.79 16.96
N SER A 109 -9.69 2.06 16.00
CA SER A 109 -9.45 2.32 14.57
C SER A 109 -10.26 3.50 14.06
N GLY A 110 -11.46 3.69 14.61
CA GLY A 110 -12.38 4.72 14.14
C GLY A 110 -11.89 6.13 14.44
N ILE A 111 -11.29 6.36 15.61
CA ILE A 111 -10.75 7.68 15.96
C ILE A 111 -9.59 8.06 15.03
N LEU A 112 -8.69 7.14 14.71
CA LEU A 112 -7.64 7.39 13.72
C LEU A 112 -8.25 7.77 12.36
N LEU A 113 -9.22 6.99 11.89
CA LEU A 113 -9.88 7.23 10.61
C LEU A 113 -10.69 8.54 10.61
N PHE A 114 -11.30 8.90 11.75
CA PHE A 114 -11.99 10.18 11.93
C PHE A 114 -11.00 11.35 11.76
N PHE A 115 -9.84 11.31 12.40
CA PHE A 115 -8.83 12.33 12.20
C PHE A 115 -8.28 12.36 10.78
N LEU A 116 -7.99 11.23 10.17
CA LEU A 116 -7.56 11.17 8.76
C LEU A 116 -8.59 11.78 7.81
N LYS A 117 -9.89 11.67 8.14
CA LYS A 117 -10.97 12.28 7.36
C LYS A 117 -10.95 13.81 7.44
N HIS A 118 -10.73 14.37 8.65
CA HIS A 118 -10.86 15.79 8.93
C HIS A 118 -9.53 16.57 8.98
N ILE A 119 -8.38 15.91 8.79
CA ILE A 119 -7.06 16.53 8.99
C ILE A 119 -6.77 17.71 8.07
N HIS A 120 -7.38 17.75 6.90
CA HIS A 120 -7.24 18.86 5.95
C HIS A 120 -8.31 19.94 6.11
N GLU A 121 -9.23 19.79 7.06
CA GLU A 121 -10.23 20.80 7.35
C GLU A 121 -9.66 21.88 8.26
N ARG A 122 -10.11 23.13 8.04
CA ARG A 122 -9.69 24.29 8.86
C ARG A 122 -10.16 24.22 10.34
N GLN A 123 -10.93 23.21 10.69
CA GLN A 123 -11.57 23.07 12.01
C GLN A 123 -11.05 21.84 12.78
N LEU A 124 -9.75 21.56 12.68
CA LEU A 124 -9.14 20.41 13.37
C LEU A 124 -9.36 20.46 14.90
N LEU A 125 -9.35 21.64 15.50
CA LEU A 125 -9.69 21.82 16.93
C LEU A 125 -11.11 21.35 17.27
N LYS A 126 -12.09 21.62 16.41
CA LYS A 126 -13.44 21.11 16.58
C LYS A 126 -13.47 19.58 16.57
N SER A 127 -12.70 18.95 15.69
CA SER A 127 -12.58 17.49 15.67
C SER A 127 -12.01 16.92 16.97
N TRP A 128 -11.06 17.61 17.62
CA TRP A 128 -10.57 17.25 18.96
C TRP A 128 -11.64 17.42 20.04
N GLN A 129 -12.40 18.51 20.00
CA GLN A 129 -13.53 18.74 20.92
C GLN A 129 -14.59 17.65 20.79
N GLU A 130 -14.90 17.26 19.57
CA GLU A 130 -15.91 16.22 19.29
C GLU A 130 -15.57 14.82 19.81
N ILE A 131 -14.29 14.53 20.06
CA ILE A 131 -13.85 13.24 20.62
C ILE A 131 -13.38 13.35 22.08
N SER A 132 -13.43 14.53 22.69
CA SER A 132 -12.93 14.76 24.07
C SER A 132 -13.54 13.77 25.07
N ASP A 133 -14.80 13.41 24.94
CA ASP A 133 -15.50 12.46 25.81
C ASP A 133 -15.02 11.00 25.63
N ILE A 134 -14.34 10.69 24.52
CA ILE A 134 -13.83 9.36 24.21
C ILE A 134 -12.36 9.20 24.62
N LEU A 135 -11.61 10.30 24.71
CA LEU A 135 -10.18 10.29 25.05
C LEU A 135 -9.87 9.61 26.41
N PRO A 136 -10.62 9.81 27.50
CA PRO A 136 -10.38 9.10 28.75
C PRO A 136 -10.46 7.59 28.61
N LYS A 137 -11.42 7.07 27.83
CA LYS A 137 -11.55 5.62 27.59
C LYS A 137 -10.39 5.04 26.81
N LEU A 138 -9.78 5.83 25.91
CA LEU A 138 -8.55 5.44 25.22
C LEU A 138 -7.34 5.44 26.15
N ALA A 139 -7.26 6.40 27.06
CA ALA A 139 -6.13 6.55 27.97
C ALA A 139 -6.04 5.47 29.06
N GLU A 140 -7.12 4.71 29.29
CA GLU A 140 -7.14 3.61 30.28
C GLU A 140 -6.17 2.47 29.93
N VAL A 141 -5.73 2.36 28.67
CA VAL A 141 -4.80 1.34 28.20
C VAL A 141 -3.55 2.02 27.65
N SER A 142 -2.36 1.51 27.99
CA SER A 142 -1.06 2.10 27.56
C SER A 142 -0.95 2.30 26.05
N ILE A 143 -1.46 1.36 25.25
CA ILE A 143 -1.51 1.46 23.77
C ILE A 143 -2.39 2.65 23.33
N GLY A 144 -3.46 2.95 24.08
CA GLY A 144 -4.34 4.08 23.81
C GLY A 144 -3.67 5.42 24.04
N TYR A 145 -2.87 5.53 25.07
CA TYR A 145 -2.08 6.73 25.34
C TYR A 145 -1.09 7.03 24.19
N ASP A 146 -0.38 6.00 23.72
CA ASP A 146 0.52 6.16 22.56
C ASP A 146 -0.24 6.53 21.28
N HIS A 147 -1.45 6.03 21.10
CA HIS A 147 -2.32 6.43 19.98
C HIS A 147 -2.71 7.89 20.04
N ILE A 148 -3.18 8.38 21.20
CA ILE A 148 -3.52 9.80 21.41
C ILE A 148 -2.30 10.66 21.14
N ARG A 149 -1.15 10.30 21.69
CA ARG A 149 0.11 11.01 21.50
C ARG A 149 0.50 11.11 20.01
N ASN A 150 0.39 10.02 19.26
CA ASN A 150 0.71 10.00 17.83
C ASN A 150 -0.27 10.87 17.03
N LEU A 151 -1.56 10.81 17.34
CA LEU A 151 -2.57 11.67 16.72
C LEU A 151 -2.32 13.15 16.99
N LEU A 152 -1.93 13.48 18.23
CA LEU A 152 -1.54 14.83 18.60
C LEU A 152 -0.34 15.32 17.82
N GLN A 153 0.73 14.54 17.81
CA GLN A 153 1.94 14.90 17.05
C GLN A 153 1.61 15.10 15.57
N TYR A 154 0.78 14.24 15.00
CA TYR A 154 0.35 14.36 13.63
C TYR A 154 -0.50 15.62 13.41
N SER A 155 -1.47 15.90 14.29
CA SER A 155 -2.32 17.10 14.23
C SER A 155 -1.49 18.39 14.31
N LEU A 156 -0.48 18.43 15.19
CA LEU A 156 0.40 19.58 15.38
C LEU A 156 1.20 19.97 14.11
N THR A 157 1.30 19.10 13.12
CA THR A 157 1.93 19.43 11.83
C THR A 157 1.03 20.24 10.92
N PHE A 158 -0.29 20.28 11.16
CA PHE A 158 -1.29 20.90 10.30
C PHE A 158 -1.97 22.14 10.90
N ILE A 159 -1.75 22.43 12.19
CA ILE A 159 -2.36 23.58 12.89
C ILE A 159 -1.36 24.71 13.11
N ASP A 160 -1.87 25.94 13.14
CA ASP A 160 -1.06 27.12 13.44
C ASP A 160 -0.73 27.28 14.95
N GLN A 161 0.03 28.32 15.30
CA GLN A 161 0.45 28.51 16.70
C GLN A 161 -0.69 28.89 17.65
N ASN A 162 -1.72 29.60 17.18
CA ASN A 162 -2.87 29.98 18.01
C ASN A 162 -3.69 28.74 18.34
N ASP A 163 -3.92 27.89 17.36
CA ASP A 163 -4.66 26.64 17.51
C ASP A 163 -3.94 25.64 18.43
N LYS A 164 -2.58 25.68 18.48
CA LYS A 164 -1.79 24.86 19.42
C LYS A 164 -2.11 25.16 20.87
N MET A 165 -2.23 26.44 21.23
CA MET A 165 -2.57 26.85 22.59
C MET A 165 -3.99 26.47 22.99
N GLU A 166 -4.91 26.44 22.04
CA GLU A 166 -6.28 25.97 22.30
C GLU A 166 -6.37 24.45 22.43
N LEU A 167 -5.61 23.72 21.63
CA LEU A 167 -5.52 22.27 21.71
C LEU A 167 -5.01 21.79 23.08
N GLU A 168 -4.01 22.48 23.66
CA GLU A 168 -3.52 22.21 25.01
C GLU A 168 -4.57 22.37 26.14
N LYS A 169 -5.66 23.10 25.89
CA LYS A 169 -6.76 23.25 26.86
C LYS A 169 -7.82 22.16 26.73
N ILE A 170 -7.89 21.48 25.61
CA ILE A 170 -8.84 20.39 25.32
C ILE A 170 -8.33 19.06 25.89
N LEU A 171 -7.03 18.92 26.04
CA LEU A 171 -6.31 17.73 26.51
C LEU A 171 -6.06 17.78 28.00
#